data_eeaa9a0d96f6732864f5814dbb2c3d0b
#
_entry.id   eeaa9a0d96f6732864f5814dbb2c3d0b
#
_cell.length_a   1.000
_cell.length_b   1.000
_cell.length_c   1.000
_cell.angle_alpha   90.00
_cell.angle_beta   90.00
_cell.angle_gamma   90.00
#
_symmetry.space_group_name_H-M   'P 1'
#
loop_
_entity.id
_entity.type
_entity.pdbx_description
1 polymer ?
#
loop_
_entity_poly.entity_id
_entity_poly.type
_entity_poly.pdbx_seq_one_letter_code
_entity_poly.pdbx_strand_id
1 'polypeptide(L)'
;MNRRSVLVDKDSKGKSAMELTKISKKMSYMLRHSTDPLYIDLNGGWADVNTIIKALKERYPEVTRSVVEQIVAQDEKGRYSFNDKRTKIRANQGHSIPGVIIEMEQPEPPEHLYHGTATRFLDSIMQHGLIPMSRQFVHISPDFETAIKVGKRHGKPVVLIIDAKRFVEDGHELYLSANNVWQAKAVPPEYFTIEYLN
;
A
#
# COMPACT_ATOMS: atom_id res chain seq x y z
N MET A 1 -45.72 32.81 11.98
CA MET A 1 -45.47 31.41 11.62
C MET A 1 -44.57 31.37 10.42
N ASN A 2 -43.25 31.23 10.63
CA ASN A 2 -42.25 31.24 9.58
C ASN A 2 -41.67 29.83 9.45
N ARG A 3 -42.10 29.08 8.44
CA ARG A 3 -41.51 27.80 8.09
C ARG A 3 -40.22 28.06 7.30
N ARG A 4 -39.07 27.96 7.97
CA ARG A 4 -37.77 27.81 7.27
C ARG A 4 -37.72 26.41 6.68
N SER A 5 -37.86 26.34 5.36
CA SER A 5 -37.52 25.13 4.61
C SER A 5 -36.00 24.88 4.69
N VAL A 6 -35.63 23.79 5.36
CA VAL A 6 -34.29 23.28 5.33
C VAL A 6 -34.08 22.74 3.90
N LEU A 7 -33.24 23.40 3.14
CA LEU A 7 -32.73 22.87 1.86
C LEU A 7 -31.85 21.65 2.21
N VAL A 8 -32.41 20.46 2.03
CA VAL A 8 -31.66 19.21 2.04
C VAL A 8 -30.85 19.21 0.76
N ASP A 9 -29.54 19.28 0.93
CA ASP A 9 -28.54 19.21 -0.12
C ASP A 9 -28.72 17.89 -0.91
N LYS A 10 -29.11 18.00 -2.18
CA LYS A 10 -29.46 16.86 -3.06
C LYS A 10 -28.25 16.17 -3.70
N ASP A 11 -27.02 16.47 -3.27
CA ASP A 11 -25.80 15.97 -3.91
C ASP A 11 -25.18 14.73 -3.28
N SER A 12 -25.86 14.03 -2.39
CA SER A 12 -25.35 12.76 -1.81
C SER A 12 -26.00 11.51 -2.42
N LYS A 13 -26.00 11.38 -3.75
CA LYS A 13 -26.07 10.03 -4.34
C LYS A 13 -24.72 9.35 -4.11
N GLY A 14 -24.63 8.59 -3.02
CA GLY A 14 -23.42 7.82 -2.69
C GLY A 14 -22.98 7.01 -3.90
N LYS A 15 -21.71 7.15 -4.30
CA LYS A 15 -21.13 6.31 -5.37
C LYS A 15 -21.18 4.87 -4.99
N SER A 16 -21.41 4.00 -5.97
CA SER A 16 -21.37 2.56 -5.73
C SER A 16 -20.00 2.13 -5.22
N ALA A 17 -19.94 1.10 -4.37
CA ALA A 17 -18.67 0.55 -3.86
C ALA A 17 -17.71 0.16 -5.00
N MET A 18 -18.25 -0.27 -6.14
CA MET A 18 -17.48 -0.59 -7.34
C MET A 18 -16.82 0.63 -7.96
N GLU A 19 -17.50 1.79 -8.00
CA GLU A 19 -16.94 3.05 -8.52
C GLU A 19 -15.84 3.58 -7.60
N LEU A 20 -16.07 3.59 -6.28
CA LEU A 20 -15.05 3.99 -5.30
C LEU A 20 -13.80 3.11 -5.41
N THR A 21 -13.96 1.80 -5.64
CA THR A 21 -12.82 0.88 -5.85
C THR A 21 -12.04 1.23 -7.11
N LYS A 22 -12.69 1.58 -8.23
CA LYS A 22 -12.03 1.98 -9.48
C LYS A 22 -11.24 3.28 -9.29
N ILE A 23 -11.85 4.26 -8.64
CA ILE A 23 -11.21 5.56 -8.35
C ILE A 23 -10.01 5.34 -7.40
N SER A 24 -10.17 4.55 -6.34
CA SER A 24 -9.09 4.19 -5.42
C SER A 24 -7.91 3.51 -6.13
N LYS A 25 -8.16 2.57 -7.05
CA LYS A 25 -7.11 1.94 -7.85
C LYS A 25 -6.35 2.95 -8.71
N LYS A 26 -7.05 3.88 -9.37
CA LYS A 26 -6.41 4.94 -10.16
C LYS A 26 -5.59 5.87 -9.27
N MET A 27 -6.14 6.31 -8.14
CA MET A 27 -5.44 7.15 -7.16
C MET A 27 -4.19 6.44 -6.62
N SER A 28 -4.28 5.14 -6.29
CA SER A 28 -3.15 4.33 -5.86
C SER A 28 -2.05 4.26 -6.91
N TYR A 29 -2.42 4.08 -8.19
CA TYR A 29 -1.47 4.07 -9.30
C TYR A 29 -0.75 5.43 -9.41
N MET A 30 -1.51 6.51 -9.36
CA MET A 30 -0.96 7.87 -9.47
C MET A 30 0.05 8.17 -8.37
N LEU A 31 -0.29 7.86 -7.12
CA LEU A 31 0.55 8.14 -5.95
C LEU A 31 1.80 7.24 -5.86
N ARG A 32 1.83 6.09 -6.53
CA ARG A 32 2.92 5.11 -6.38
C ARG A 32 3.77 4.91 -7.61
N HIS A 33 3.19 5.08 -8.79
CA HIS A 33 3.77 4.57 -10.03
C HIS A 33 3.81 5.59 -11.17
N SER A 34 3.05 6.69 -11.08
CA SER A 34 3.01 7.68 -12.16
C SER A 34 4.26 8.55 -12.13
N THR A 35 4.93 8.64 -13.29
CA THR A 35 6.00 9.60 -13.54
C THR A 35 5.47 10.88 -14.19
N ASP A 36 4.20 10.90 -14.55
CA ASP A 36 3.53 12.07 -15.11
C ASP A 36 3.32 13.14 -14.02
N PRO A 37 3.37 14.46 -14.32
CA PRO A 37 3.69 15.51 -13.37
C PRO A 37 2.62 15.80 -12.32
N LEU A 38 2.33 14.82 -11.51
CA LEU A 38 1.51 14.99 -10.30
C LEU A 38 2.26 15.71 -9.18
N TYR A 39 3.49 16.18 -9.46
CA TYR A 39 4.33 16.88 -8.48
C TYR A 39 4.34 16.20 -7.12
N ILE A 40 4.62 14.89 -7.13
CA ILE A 40 4.79 14.14 -5.88
C ILE A 40 6.10 14.60 -5.26
N ASP A 41 6.02 15.08 -4.04
CA ASP A 41 7.18 15.41 -3.25
C ASP A 41 8.01 14.14 -3.01
N LEU A 42 9.24 14.11 -3.50
CA LEU A 42 10.14 12.96 -3.34
C LEU A 42 10.42 12.68 -1.85
N ASN A 43 10.41 13.71 -1.03
CA ASN A 43 10.51 13.56 0.42
C ASN A 43 9.13 13.34 1.04
N GLY A 44 8.83 12.09 1.37
CA GLY A 44 7.56 11.69 2.00
C GLY A 44 6.45 11.26 1.05
N GLY A 45 6.64 11.34 -0.28
CA GLY A 45 5.65 10.88 -1.26
C GLY A 45 4.33 11.67 -1.29
N TRP A 46 4.35 12.92 -0.82
CA TRP A 46 3.16 13.76 -0.70
C TRP A 46 2.77 14.40 -2.04
N ALA A 47 1.49 14.38 -2.34
CA ALA A 47 0.88 15.12 -3.46
C ALA A 47 -0.19 16.08 -2.95
N ASP A 48 -0.38 17.21 -3.63
CA ASP A 48 -1.50 18.12 -3.35
C ASP A 48 -2.83 17.47 -3.67
N VAL A 49 -3.81 17.56 -2.75
CA VAL A 49 -5.12 16.91 -2.88
C VAL A 49 -5.89 17.44 -4.09
N ASN A 50 -5.82 18.75 -4.37
CA ASN A 50 -6.57 19.34 -5.49
C ASN A 50 -5.95 18.88 -6.83
N THR A 51 -4.62 18.74 -6.89
CA THR A 51 -3.92 18.19 -8.05
C THR A 51 -4.36 16.76 -8.34
N ILE A 52 -4.45 15.91 -7.30
CA ILE A 52 -4.97 14.55 -7.42
C ILE A 52 -6.43 14.54 -7.91
N ILE A 53 -7.29 15.38 -7.34
CA ILE A 53 -8.70 15.50 -7.75
C ILE A 53 -8.79 15.93 -9.21
N LYS A 54 -8.01 16.94 -9.64
CA LYS A 54 -7.98 17.41 -11.03
C LYS A 54 -7.60 16.28 -11.99
N ALA A 55 -6.57 15.53 -11.69
CA ALA A 55 -6.13 14.41 -12.53
C ALA A 55 -7.13 13.24 -12.53
N LEU A 56 -7.80 12.97 -11.39
CA LEU A 56 -8.86 11.97 -11.34
C LEU A 56 -10.08 12.36 -12.18
N LYS A 57 -10.42 13.66 -12.25
CA LYS A 57 -11.56 14.17 -13.02
C LYS A 57 -11.43 13.95 -14.53
N GLU A 58 -10.24 13.78 -15.07
CA GLU A 58 -10.05 13.45 -16.49
C GLU A 58 -10.79 12.17 -16.89
N ARG A 59 -10.85 11.20 -15.97
CA ARG A 59 -11.54 9.90 -16.19
C ARG A 59 -12.84 9.76 -15.40
N TYR A 60 -12.96 10.48 -14.30
CA TYR A 60 -14.09 10.44 -13.36
C TYR A 60 -14.54 11.89 -13.06
N PRO A 61 -15.26 12.56 -14.00
CA PRO A 61 -15.55 14.00 -13.91
C PRO A 61 -16.24 14.44 -12.62
N GLU A 62 -16.97 13.52 -12.00
CA GLU A 62 -17.75 13.75 -10.79
C GLU A 62 -16.96 13.56 -9.49
N VAL A 63 -15.63 13.29 -9.56
CA VAL A 63 -14.81 13.16 -8.35
C VAL A 63 -14.70 14.52 -7.65
N THR A 64 -15.06 14.51 -6.38
CA THR A 64 -14.94 15.67 -5.48
C THR A 64 -13.97 15.35 -4.35
N ARG A 65 -13.65 16.34 -3.56
CA ARG A 65 -12.87 16.16 -2.33
C ARG A 65 -13.54 15.15 -1.38
N SER A 66 -14.85 15.24 -1.21
CA SER A 66 -15.62 14.31 -0.37
C SER A 66 -15.47 12.87 -0.83
N VAL A 67 -15.42 12.61 -2.15
CA VAL A 67 -15.17 11.26 -2.69
C VAL A 67 -13.78 10.74 -2.33
N VAL A 68 -12.76 11.60 -2.43
CA VAL A 68 -11.38 11.21 -2.04
C VAL A 68 -11.30 10.93 -0.53
N GLU A 69 -11.93 11.78 0.28
CA GLU A 69 -12.00 11.58 1.74
C GLU A 69 -12.74 10.30 2.12
N GLN A 70 -13.83 9.99 1.42
CA GLN A 70 -14.58 8.74 1.61
C GLN A 70 -13.72 7.52 1.26
N ILE A 71 -12.98 7.56 0.14
CA ILE A 71 -12.07 6.48 -0.25
C ILE A 71 -11.02 6.22 0.84
N VAL A 72 -10.41 7.28 1.38
CA VAL A 72 -9.40 7.16 2.43
C VAL A 72 -10.02 6.63 3.72
N ALA A 73 -11.19 7.12 4.11
CA ALA A 73 -11.89 6.69 5.33
C ALA A 73 -12.36 5.22 5.28
N GLN A 74 -12.71 4.72 4.09
CA GLN A 74 -13.17 3.34 3.88
C GLN A 74 -12.03 2.38 3.52
N ASP A 75 -10.78 2.85 3.46
CA ASP A 75 -9.65 1.99 3.10
C ASP A 75 -9.15 1.19 4.30
N GLU A 76 -9.76 0.03 4.56
CA GLU A 76 -9.39 -0.91 5.62
C GLU A 76 -7.89 -1.30 5.63
N LYS A 77 -7.21 -1.15 4.48
CA LYS A 77 -5.78 -1.45 4.37
C LYS A 77 -4.87 -0.26 4.69
N GLY A 78 -5.44 0.89 5.02
CA GLY A 78 -4.68 2.09 5.36
C GLY A 78 -3.65 2.51 4.30
N ARG A 79 -4.00 2.38 3.00
CA ARG A 79 -3.05 2.64 1.91
C ARG A 79 -2.67 4.10 1.78
N TYR A 80 -3.49 5.00 2.29
CA TYR A 80 -3.38 6.45 2.12
C TYR A 80 -3.36 7.16 3.45
N SER A 81 -2.64 8.28 3.50
CA SER A 81 -2.71 9.23 4.62
C SER A 81 -2.84 10.65 4.10
N PHE A 82 -3.59 11.48 4.84
CA PHE A 82 -3.54 12.92 4.70
C PHE A 82 -2.49 13.49 5.67
N ASN A 83 -1.91 14.65 5.31
CA ASN A 83 -1.18 15.46 6.28
C ASN A 83 -2.16 16.12 7.28
N ASP A 84 -1.68 16.70 8.38
CA ASP A 84 -2.50 17.30 9.45
C ASP A 84 -3.49 18.35 8.92
N LYS A 85 -3.07 19.17 7.97
CA LYS A 85 -3.91 20.18 7.33
C LYS A 85 -4.86 19.61 6.26
N ARG A 86 -4.75 18.31 5.97
CA ARG A 86 -5.51 17.62 4.92
C ARG A 86 -5.40 18.26 3.52
N THR A 87 -4.32 18.99 3.27
CA THR A 87 -4.02 19.62 1.97
C THR A 87 -3.21 18.70 1.07
N LYS A 88 -2.49 17.75 1.65
CA LYS A 88 -1.67 16.76 0.93
C LYS A 88 -2.13 15.34 1.25
N ILE A 89 -1.96 14.44 0.29
CA ILE A 89 -2.23 13.00 0.39
C ILE A 89 -1.02 12.22 -0.09
N ARG A 90 -0.75 11.08 0.52
CA ARG A 90 0.28 10.13 0.06
C ARG A 90 -0.21 8.68 0.09
N ALA A 91 0.47 7.82 -0.65
CA ALA A 91 0.42 6.40 -0.37
C ALA A 91 1.43 6.04 0.74
N ASN A 92 1.04 5.17 1.67
CA ASN A 92 1.86 4.84 2.84
C ASN A 92 3.01 3.87 2.51
N GLN A 93 2.94 3.17 1.36
CA GLN A 93 3.97 2.23 0.92
C GLN A 93 3.75 1.78 -0.54
N GLY A 94 4.73 1.05 -1.09
CA GLY A 94 4.58 0.38 -2.39
C GLY A 94 4.94 1.23 -3.61
N HIS A 95 5.76 2.26 -3.43
CA HIS A 95 6.23 3.15 -4.50
C HIS A 95 7.19 2.43 -5.46
N SER A 96 7.12 2.81 -6.73
CA SER A 96 8.13 2.52 -7.75
C SER A 96 8.69 3.79 -8.40
N ILE A 97 8.22 4.96 -7.96
CA ILE A 97 8.72 6.26 -8.44
C ILE A 97 10.15 6.42 -7.93
N PRO A 98 11.15 6.59 -8.81
CA PRO A 98 12.54 6.76 -8.40
C PRO A 98 12.71 7.98 -7.47
N GLY A 99 13.49 7.82 -6.41
CA GLY A 99 13.84 8.89 -5.48
C GLY A 99 12.78 9.23 -4.42
N VAL A 100 11.59 8.62 -4.46
CA VAL A 100 10.61 8.82 -3.37
C VAL A 100 11.11 8.12 -2.11
N ILE A 101 11.25 8.90 -1.04
CA ILE A 101 11.62 8.40 0.29
C ILE A 101 10.41 8.52 1.21
N ILE A 102 9.93 7.40 1.70
CA ILE A 102 8.87 7.35 2.73
C ILE A 102 9.54 7.10 4.08
N GLU A 103 9.25 7.97 5.01
CA GLU A 103 9.67 7.77 6.40
C GLU A 103 8.96 6.54 6.99
N MET A 104 9.73 5.62 7.51
CA MET A 104 9.25 4.36 8.10
C MET A 104 9.95 4.13 9.43
N GLU A 105 9.27 3.48 10.35
CA GLU A 105 9.81 3.07 11.63
C GLU A 105 10.66 1.81 11.48
N GLN A 106 11.59 1.60 12.42
CA GLN A 106 12.38 0.37 12.56
C GLN A 106 12.21 -0.20 13.99
N PRO A 107 10.99 -0.61 14.37
CA PRO A 107 10.78 -1.22 15.67
C PRO A 107 11.41 -2.62 15.74
N GLU A 108 11.56 -3.14 16.94
CA GLU A 108 11.95 -4.55 17.14
C GLU A 108 10.95 -5.47 16.43
N PRO A 109 11.38 -6.36 15.53
CA PRO A 109 10.48 -7.23 14.82
C PRO A 109 9.97 -8.37 15.71
N PRO A 110 8.82 -8.98 15.38
CA PRO A 110 8.44 -10.26 15.96
C PRO A 110 9.45 -11.35 15.55
N GLU A 111 9.39 -12.49 16.20
CA GLU A 111 10.27 -13.63 15.89
C GLU A 111 10.17 -14.03 14.41
N HIS A 112 8.93 -14.11 13.91
CA HIS A 112 8.65 -14.46 12.52
C HIS A 112 7.80 -13.43 11.80
N LEU A 113 8.11 -13.25 10.53
CA LEU A 113 7.31 -12.53 9.55
C LEU A 113 7.03 -13.44 8.35
N TYR A 114 6.06 -13.08 7.50
CA TYR A 114 5.53 -13.97 6.49
C TYR A 114 5.48 -13.32 5.11
N HIS A 115 5.89 -14.06 4.08
CA HIS A 115 5.74 -13.62 2.70
C HIS A 115 4.93 -14.63 1.90
N GLY A 116 3.76 -14.23 1.43
CA GLY A 116 2.91 -15.07 0.59
C GLY A 116 3.27 -14.96 -0.87
N THR A 117 3.56 -16.11 -1.50
CA THR A 117 3.88 -16.22 -2.91
C THR A 117 3.23 -17.43 -3.55
N ALA A 118 3.59 -17.80 -4.77
CA ALA A 118 3.10 -19.00 -5.43
C ALA A 118 4.25 -19.94 -5.78
N THR A 119 3.95 -21.25 -5.81
CA THR A 119 4.92 -22.32 -6.07
C THR A 119 5.78 -22.08 -7.31
N ARG A 120 5.20 -21.50 -8.37
CA ARG A 120 5.90 -21.19 -9.64
C ARG A 120 7.07 -20.21 -9.51
N PHE A 121 7.16 -19.48 -8.41
CA PHE A 121 8.24 -18.51 -8.18
C PHE A 121 9.34 -19.05 -7.26
N LEU A 122 9.17 -20.24 -6.65
CA LEU A 122 10.07 -20.76 -5.65
C LEU A 122 11.50 -20.96 -6.18
N ASP A 123 11.68 -21.49 -7.38
CA ASP A 123 13.01 -21.71 -7.94
C ASP A 123 13.82 -20.41 -8.00
N SER A 124 13.19 -19.34 -8.49
CA SER A 124 13.81 -18.02 -8.53
C SER A 124 14.07 -17.45 -7.14
N ILE A 125 13.12 -17.63 -6.21
CA ILE A 125 13.24 -17.12 -4.83
C ILE A 125 14.34 -17.88 -4.07
N MET A 126 14.46 -19.19 -4.27
CA MET A 126 15.53 -19.99 -3.65
C MET A 126 16.91 -19.64 -4.20
N GLN A 127 16.99 -19.19 -5.43
CA GLN A 127 18.26 -18.78 -6.05
C GLN A 127 18.68 -17.35 -5.69
N HIS A 128 17.72 -16.40 -5.64
CA HIS A 128 18.01 -14.97 -5.53
C HIS A 128 17.53 -14.33 -4.24
N GLY A 129 16.78 -15.06 -3.40
CA GLY A 129 16.04 -14.52 -2.27
C GLY A 129 14.77 -13.75 -2.69
N LEU A 130 14.15 -13.11 -1.73
CA LEU A 130 13.07 -12.17 -2.00
C LEU A 130 13.66 -10.82 -2.41
N ILE A 131 13.31 -10.37 -3.62
CA ILE A 131 13.75 -9.10 -4.19
C ILE A 131 12.53 -8.22 -4.54
N PRO A 132 12.64 -6.90 -4.51
CA PRO A 132 11.49 -5.99 -4.60
C PRO A 132 11.00 -5.74 -6.03
N MET A 133 11.26 -6.55 -7.01
CA MET A 133 10.82 -6.46 -8.40
C MET A 133 10.68 -4.99 -8.91
N SER A 134 9.45 -4.51 -9.17
CA SER A 134 9.16 -3.15 -9.60
C SER A 134 8.97 -2.14 -8.46
N ARG A 135 9.05 -2.56 -7.21
CA ARG A 135 8.89 -1.71 -6.02
C ARG A 135 10.24 -1.38 -5.42
N GLN A 136 10.25 -0.49 -4.42
CA GLN A 136 11.47 -0.15 -3.67
C GLN A 136 11.81 -1.19 -2.61
N PHE A 137 10.80 -1.92 -2.10
CA PHE A 137 10.94 -2.88 -1.00
C PHE A 137 10.14 -4.16 -1.24
N VAL A 138 10.61 -5.25 -0.69
CA VAL A 138 9.85 -6.48 -0.46
C VAL A 138 8.82 -6.21 0.63
N HIS A 139 7.56 -6.56 0.40
CA HIS A 139 6.50 -6.43 1.40
C HIS A 139 6.34 -7.75 2.16
N ILE A 140 6.27 -7.66 3.46
CA ILE A 140 6.25 -8.78 4.37
C ILE A 140 5.04 -8.63 5.29
N SER A 141 4.31 -9.69 5.52
CA SER A 141 3.10 -9.69 6.35
C SER A 141 3.43 -9.99 7.81
N PRO A 142 2.76 -9.35 8.77
CA PRO A 142 2.93 -9.68 10.19
C PRO A 142 2.27 -11.01 10.58
N ASP A 143 1.34 -11.52 9.78
CA ASP A 143 0.59 -12.74 10.08
C ASP A 143 0.50 -13.69 8.87
N PHE A 144 0.39 -14.98 9.20
CA PHE A 144 0.38 -16.08 8.25
C PHE A 144 -0.84 -16.08 7.32
N GLU A 145 -2.02 -15.74 7.84
CA GLU A 145 -3.26 -15.73 7.04
C GLU A 145 -3.26 -14.65 5.97
N THR A 146 -2.73 -13.47 6.30
CA THR A 146 -2.54 -12.39 5.32
C THR A 146 -1.58 -12.82 4.22
N ALA A 147 -0.49 -13.51 4.57
CA ALA A 147 0.44 -14.05 3.59
C ALA A 147 -0.23 -15.07 2.66
N ILE A 148 -1.05 -15.98 3.18
CA ILE A 148 -1.87 -16.90 2.35
C ILE A 148 -2.77 -16.14 1.38
N LYS A 149 -3.51 -15.13 1.86
CA LYS A 149 -4.39 -14.31 1.02
C LYS A 149 -3.64 -13.59 -0.10
N VAL A 150 -2.40 -13.18 0.17
CA VAL A 150 -1.52 -12.56 -0.84
C VAL A 150 -1.07 -13.62 -1.84
N GLY A 151 -0.56 -14.76 -1.39
CA GLY A 151 -0.07 -15.85 -2.24
C GLY A 151 -1.13 -16.37 -3.21
N LYS A 152 -2.37 -16.55 -2.75
CA LYS A 152 -3.52 -17.00 -3.58
C LYS A 152 -3.79 -16.13 -4.81
N ARG A 153 -3.37 -14.86 -4.81
CA ARG A 153 -3.54 -13.97 -5.98
C ARG A 153 -2.59 -14.30 -7.12
N HIS A 154 -1.53 -15.05 -6.81
CA HIS A 154 -0.45 -15.35 -7.74
C HIS A 154 -0.45 -16.79 -8.24
N GLY A 155 -1.32 -17.66 -7.75
CA GLY A 155 -1.43 -19.07 -8.14
C GLY A 155 -1.56 -20.02 -6.95
N LYS A 156 -1.01 -21.24 -7.05
CA LYS A 156 -0.96 -22.19 -5.91
C LYS A 156 -0.10 -21.57 -4.80
N PRO A 157 -0.70 -21.20 -3.65
CA PRO A 157 -0.02 -20.41 -2.65
C PRO A 157 0.98 -21.23 -1.86
N VAL A 158 2.06 -20.56 -1.47
CA VAL A 158 2.98 -21.01 -0.44
C VAL A 158 3.34 -19.81 0.44
N VAL A 159 3.75 -20.05 1.67
CA VAL A 159 4.17 -19.00 2.59
C VAL A 159 5.65 -19.22 2.93
N LEU A 160 6.42 -18.16 2.85
CA LEU A 160 7.79 -18.13 3.36
C LEU A 160 7.74 -17.57 4.77
N ILE A 161 8.25 -18.33 5.73
CA ILE A 161 8.37 -17.95 7.14
C ILE A 161 9.76 -17.37 7.33
N ILE A 162 9.83 -16.07 7.59
CA ILE A 162 11.09 -15.32 7.71
C ILE A 162 11.47 -15.24 9.18
N ASP A 163 12.68 -15.66 9.53
CA ASP A 163 13.30 -15.47 10.84
C ASP A 163 13.73 -13.99 10.96
N ALA A 164 12.78 -13.17 11.41
CA ALA A 164 12.93 -11.72 11.42
C ALA A 164 13.92 -11.25 12.50
N LYS A 165 14.01 -11.95 13.64
CA LYS A 165 14.99 -11.64 14.69
C LYS A 165 16.40 -11.87 14.20
N ARG A 166 16.69 -13.07 13.71
CA ARG A 166 18.00 -13.40 13.17
C ARG A 166 18.39 -12.47 12.03
N PHE A 167 17.44 -12.13 11.16
CA PHE A 167 17.68 -11.23 10.05
C PHE A 167 18.20 -9.85 10.53
N VAL A 168 17.61 -9.29 11.59
CA VAL A 168 18.03 -8.00 12.16
C VAL A 168 19.31 -8.17 13.00
N GLU A 169 19.48 -9.26 13.75
CA GLU A 169 20.68 -9.56 14.53
C GLU A 169 21.92 -9.69 13.63
N ASP A 170 21.76 -10.20 12.41
CA ASP A 170 22.82 -10.30 11.39
C ASP A 170 23.05 -8.96 10.64
N GLY A 171 22.41 -7.86 11.06
CA GLY A 171 22.65 -6.50 10.57
C GLY A 171 21.78 -6.08 9.37
N HIS A 172 20.76 -6.83 9.03
CA HIS A 172 19.79 -6.44 8.00
C HIS A 172 18.73 -5.50 8.56
N GLU A 173 18.11 -4.71 7.68
CA GLU A 173 17.12 -3.71 8.08
C GLU A 173 15.70 -4.15 7.74
N LEU A 174 14.82 -4.06 8.74
CA LEU A 174 13.37 -4.16 8.59
C LEU A 174 12.72 -2.82 8.88
N TYR A 175 11.76 -2.45 8.06
CA TYR A 175 11.01 -1.20 8.16
C TYR A 175 9.52 -1.50 8.34
N LEU A 176 8.86 -0.68 9.15
CA LEU A 176 7.42 -0.76 9.36
C LEU A 176 6.77 0.50 8.78
N SER A 177 5.88 0.31 7.80
CA SER A 177 5.10 1.41 7.23
C SER A 177 3.95 1.85 8.15
N ALA A 178 3.44 3.06 7.96
CA ALA A 178 2.34 3.64 8.74
C ALA A 178 1.05 2.79 8.74
N ASN A 179 0.91 1.84 7.82
CA ASN A 179 -0.21 0.89 7.76
C ASN A 179 0.17 -0.54 8.13
N ASN A 180 1.19 -0.70 8.98
CA ASN A 180 1.62 -1.97 9.56
C ASN A 180 2.07 -3.03 8.54
N VAL A 181 2.67 -2.61 7.43
CA VAL A 181 3.31 -3.52 6.49
C VAL A 181 4.81 -3.49 6.72
N TRP A 182 5.39 -4.64 7.04
CA TRP A 182 6.84 -4.81 7.14
C TRP A 182 7.48 -4.79 5.76
N GLN A 183 8.68 -4.28 5.68
CA GLN A 183 9.41 -4.10 4.43
C GLN A 183 10.90 -4.35 4.62
N ALA A 184 11.54 -4.93 3.60
CA ALA A 184 12.99 -5.10 3.51
C ALA A 184 13.48 -4.75 2.10
N LYS A 185 14.74 -4.36 1.97
CA LYS A 185 15.37 -4.17 0.64
C LYS A 185 15.48 -5.46 -0.13
N ALA A 186 15.82 -6.55 0.56
CA ALA A 186 15.83 -7.92 0.07
C ALA A 186 15.79 -8.86 1.27
N VAL A 187 15.44 -10.15 1.06
CA VAL A 187 15.56 -11.19 2.09
C VAL A 187 16.27 -12.39 1.47
N PRO A 188 17.54 -12.65 1.82
CA PRO A 188 18.29 -13.81 1.35
C PRO A 188 17.64 -15.15 1.74
N PRO A 189 17.86 -16.23 0.98
CA PRO A 189 17.20 -17.52 1.20
C PRO A 189 17.45 -18.14 2.57
N GLU A 190 18.60 -17.88 3.18
CA GLU A 190 19.00 -18.42 4.50
C GLU A 190 18.16 -17.89 5.67
N TYR A 191 17.34 -16.86 5.45
CA TYR A 191 16.49 -16.26 6.48
C TYR A 191 15.03 -16.70 6.42
N PHE A 192 14.66 -17.63 5.52
CA PHE A 192 13.29 -18.12 5.49
C PHE A 192 13.19 -19.62 5.25
N THR A 193 12.12 -20.21 5.71
CA THR A 193 11.69 -21.57 5.41
C THR A 193 10.39 -21.53 4.58
N ILE A 194 10.11 -22.63 3.86
CA ILE A 194 8.94 -22.74 2.99
C ILE A 194 7.86 -23.55 3.67
N GLU A 195 6.66 -22.99 3.81
CA GLU A 195 5.47 -23.69 4.28
C GLU A 195 4.53 -23.91 3.09
N TYR A 196 4.33 -25.18 2.74
CA TYR A 196 3.41 -25.61 1.69
C TYR A 196 2.00 -25.75 2.28
N LEU A 197 1.02 -25.15 1.58
CA LEU A 197 -0.39 -25.23 1.99
C LEU A 197 -1.02 -26.45 1.29
N ASN A 198 -1.60 -27.33 2.07
CA ASN A 198 -2.35 -28.51 1.62
C ASN A 198 -3.67 -28.13 0.96
#